data_7e6a7489c3804d164ed0c87c25b70d2a
#
_entry.id   7e6a7489c3804d164ed0c87c25b70d2a
#
_cell.length_a   1.000
_cell.length_b   1.000
_cell.length_c   1.000
_cell.angle_alpha   90.00
_cell.angle_beta   90.00
_cell.angle_gamma   90.00
#
_symmetry.space_group_name_H-M   'P 1'
#
loop_
_entity.id
_entity.type
_entity.pdbx_description
1 polymer ?
#
loop_
_entity_poly.entity_id
_entity_poly.type
_entity_poly.pdbx_seq_one_letter_code
_entity_poly.pdbx_strand_id
1 'polypeptide(L)'
;MVTGSNRVFEHAGREFHIQVEDLSAGDTIEVRVYDQGAVLFVKRIPYADAIAGAASREDAIRAFMEKTIQTVSVAITKGKIS
;
A
#
# COMPACT_ATOMS: atom_id res chain seq x y z
N MET A 1 16.30 -5.07 -4.56
CA MET A 1 14.96 -5.16 -5.17
C MET A 1 13.89 -4.84 -4.13
N VAL A 2 12.95 -3.96 -4.48
CA VAL A 2 11.81 -3.69 -3.60
C VAL A 2 10.75 -4.74 -3.90
N THR A 3 10.34 -5.53 -2.89
CA THR A 3 9.35 -6.58 -3.09
C THR A 3 8.02 -6.24 -2.44
N GLY A 4 8.03 -5.68 -1.24
CA GLY A 4 6.79 -5.35 -0.58
C GLY A 4 6.99 -4.73 0.79
N SER A 5 5.88 -4.32 1.39
CA SER A 5 5.84 -3.76 2.73
C SER A 5 4.52 -4.16 3.38
N ASN A 6 4.56 -4.40 4.68
CA ASN A 6 3.39 -4.80 5.45
C ASN A 6 3.26 -3.92 6.68
N ARG A 7 2.02 -3.64 7.08
CA ARG A 7 1.76 -2.90 8.30
C ARG A 7 0.48 -3.41 8.95
N VAL A 8 0.53 -3.51 10.28
CA VAL A 8 -0.67 -3.75 11.08
C VAL A 8 -1.17 -2.39 11.56
N PHE A 9 -2.44 -2.12 11.35
CA PHE A 9 -3.08 -0.87 11.74
C PHE A 9 -4.32 -1.16 12.56
N GLU A 10 -4.37 -0.62 13.78
CA GLU A 10 -5.51 -0.81 14.66
C GLU A 10 -6.42 0.42 14.62
N HIS A 11 -7.71 0.18 14.50
CA HIS A 11 -8.72 1.25 14.52
C HIS A 11 -10.05 0.70 15.04
N ALA A 12 -10.64 1.41 15.99
CA ALA A 12 -11.95 1.08 16.55
C ALA A 12 -12.06 -0.38 17.05
N GLY A 13 -10.99 -0.88 17.69
CA GLY A 13 -10.94 -2.24 18.20
C GLY A 13 -10.72 -3.32 17.18
N ARG A 14 -10.46 -2.96 15.92
CA ARG A 14 -10.18 -3.90 14.83
C ARG A 14 -8.73 -3.78 14.40
N GLU A 15 -8.16 -4.90 14.01
CA GLU A 15 -6.80 -4.97 13.50
C GLU A 15 -6.82 -5.23 12.00
N PHE A 16 -6.28 -4.28 11.25
CA PHE A 16 -6.19 -4.37 9.79
C PHE A 16 -4.76 -4.69 9.40
N HIS A 17 -4.60 -5.59 8.44
CA HIS A 17 -3.30 -5.91 7.85
C HIS A 17 -3.24 -5.29 6.46
N ILE A 18 -2.33 -4.34 6.27
CA ILE A 18 -2.14 -3.66 5.00
C ILE A 18 -0.91 -4.24 4.35
N GLN A 19 -1.05 -4.81 3.16
CA GLN A 19 0.06 -5.36 2.37
C GLN A 19 0.19 -4.59 1.07
N VAL A 20 1.42 -4.23 0.74
CA VAL A 20 1.74 -3.57 -0.53
C VAL A 20 2.84 -4.38 -1.19
N GLU A 21 2.66 -4.74 -2.45
CA GLU A 21 3.61 -5.52 -3.21
C GLU A 21 3.97 -4.81 -4.50
N ASP A 22 5.27 -4.79 -4.83
CA ASP A 22 5.75 -4.29 -6.12
C ASP A 22 5.62 -5.41 -7.15
N LEU A 23 4.72 -5.24 -8.10
CA LEU A 23 4.50 -6.24 -9.13
C LEU A 23 5.59 -6.22 -10.20
N SER A 24 6.40 -5.16 -10.24
CA SER A 24 7.50 -4.94 -11.19
C SER A 24 7.04 -4.81 -12.64
N ALA A 25 6.23 -5.74 -13.13
CA ALA A 25 5.67 -5.66 -14.47
C ALA A 25 4.70 -4.49 -14.57
N GLY A 26 4.97 -3.54 -15.48
CA GLY A 26 4.10 -2.39 -15.68
C GLY A 26 4.22 -1.32 -14.60
N ASP A 27 5.29 -1.35 -13.78
CA ASP A 27 5.55 -0.33 -12.76
C ASP A 27 4.32 -0.06 -11.89
N THR A 28 3.82 -1.11 -11.28
CA THR A 28 2.56 -1.09 -10.53
C THR A 28 2.75 -1.73 -9.16
N ILE A 29 2.15 -1.16 -8.12
CA ILE A 29 2.02 -1.82 -6.82
C ILE A 29 0.61 -2.38 -6.66
N GLU A 30 0.48 -3.44 -5.87
CA GLU A 30 -0.81 -3.96 -5.46
C GLU A 30 -0.96 -3.77 -3.96
N VAL A 31 -2.06 -3.15 -3.56
CA VAL A 31 -2.39 -2.90 -2.16
C VAL A 31 -3.55 -3.83 -1.78
N ARG A 32 -3.40 -4.50 -0.63
CA ARG A 32 -4.46 -5.35 -0.07
C ARG A 32 -4.66 -5.01 1.40
N VAL A 33 -5.91 -4.99 1.81
CA VAL A 33 -6.28 -4.81 3.22
C VAL A 33 -7.05 -6.02 3.68
N TYR A 34 -6.61 -6.60 4.79
CA TYR A 34 -7.25 -7.77 5.41
C TYR A 34 -7.79 -7.41 6.77
N ASP A 35 -8.92 -8.00 7.11
CA ASP A 35 -9.48 -8.00 8.46
C ASP A 35 -9.75 -9.45 8.84
N GLN A 36 -9.02 -9.99 9.81
CA GLN A 36 -9.13 -11.37 10.28
C GLN A 36 -9.06 -12.39 9.12
N GLY A 37 -8.12 -12.16 8.21
CA GLY A 37 -7.91 -13.05 7.06
C GLY A 37 -8.84 -12.80 5.87
N ALA A 38 -9.87 -11.99 6.03
CA ALA A 38 -10.76 -11.65 4.93
C ALA A 38 -10.23 -10.43 4.18
N VAL A 39 -10.22 -10.49 2.86
CA VAL A 39 -9.81 -9.38 2.01
C VAL A 39 -10.93 -8.35 1.95
N LEU A 40 -10.68 -7.14 2.44
CA LEU A 40 -11.64 -6.04 2.39
C LEU A 40 -11.45 -5.16 1.17
N PHE A 41 -10.21 -5.07 0.67
CA PHE A 41 -9.87 -4.10 -0.35
C PHE A 41 -8.65 -4.57 -1.12
N VAL A 42 -8.69 -4.45 -2.44
CA VAL A 42 -7.56 -4.72 -3.34
C VAL A 42 -7.53 -3.63 -4.39
N LYS A 43 -6.37 -3.04 -4.62
CA LYS A 43 -6.21 -2.05 -5.67
C LYS A 43 -4.81 -2.11 -6.25
N ARG A 44 -4.70 -1.96 -7.57
CA ARG A 44 -3.43 -1.80 -8.27
C ARG A 44 -3.23 -0.34 -8.60
N ILE A 45 -2.04 0.18 -8.33
CA ILE A 45 -1.72 1.58 -8.50
C ILE A 45 -0.43 1.68 -9.29
N PRO A 46 -0.44 2.27 -10.49
CA PRO A 46 0.78 2.49 -11.25
C PRO A 46 1.62 3.57 -10.58
N TYR A 47 2.95 3.40 -10.59
CA TYR A 47 3.85 4.35 -9.94
C TYR A 47 4.88 4.96 -10.90
N ALA A 48 4.83 4.65 -12.19
CA ALA A 48 5.82 5.15 -13.14
C ALA A 48 5.95 6.69 -13.08
N ASP A 49 4.83 7.40 -13.08
CA ASP A 49 4.83 8.87 -13.04
C ASP A 49 5.31 9.40 -11.68
N ALA A 50 4.95 8.70 -10.61
CA ALA A 50 5.31 9.11 -9.25
C ALA A 50 6.81 9.06 -8.99
N ILE A 51 7.53 8.16 -9.67
CA ILE A 51 8.97 7.98 -9.49
C ILE A 51 9.81 8.56 -10.63
N ALA A 52 9.17 9.19 -11.62
CA ALA A 52 9.88 9.78 -12.76
C ALA A 52 10.89 10.82 -12.28
N GLY A 53 12.13 10.72 -12.76
CA GLY A 53 13.19 11.64 -12.39
C GLY A 53 13.83 11.36 -11.03
N ALA A 54 13.44 10.32 -10.32
CA ALA A 54 14.01 9.99 -9.03
C ALA A 54 15.47 9.55 -9.16
N ALA A 55 16.33 10.00 -8.23
CA ALA A 55 17.74 9.65 -8.20
C ALA A 55 17.93 8.15 -7.87
N SER A 56 17.10 7.62 -6.98
CA SER A 56 17.08 6.20 -6.63
C SER A 56 15.71 5.63 -6.86
N ARG A 57 15.60 4.71 -7.82
CA ARG A 57 14.34 4.06 -8.15
C ARG A 57 13.78 3.28 -6.96
N GLU A 58 14.63 2.51 -6.28
CA GLU A 58 14.17 1.70 -5.14
C GLU A 58 13.67 2.56 -3.98
N ASP A 59 14.38 3.64 -3.67
CA ASP A 59 13.97 4.54 -2.59
C ASP A 59 12.65 5.23 -2.94
N ALA A 60 12.47 5.62 -4.19
CA ALA A 60 11.23 6.25 -4.66
C ALA A 60 10.05 5.29 -4.57
N ILE A 61 10.25 4.01 -4.93
CA ILE A 61 9.20 3.00 -4.84
C ILE A 61 8.82 2.77 -3.38
N ARG A 62 9.81 2.66 -2.48
CA ARG A 62 9.54 2.49 -1.04
C ARG A 62 8.77 3.67 -0.46
N ALA A 63 9.15 4.88 -0.84
CA ALA A 63 8.45 6.09 -0.41
C ALA A 63 7.01 6.09 -0.91
N PHE A 64 6.78 5.65 -2.14
CA PHE A 64 5.45 5.55 -2.71
C PHE A 64 4.60 4.50 -1.97
N MET A 65 5.19 3.36 -1.63
CA MET A 65 4.53 2.32 -0.85
C MET A 65 4.13 2.85 0.54
N GLU A 66 5.05 3.56 1.21
CA GLU A 66 4.77 4.13 2.53
C GLU A 66 3.64 5.15 2.47
N LYS A 67 3.66 6.03 1.48
CA LYS A 67 2.60 6.99 1.25
C LYS A 67 1.26 6.30 1.01
N THR A 68 1.27 5.21 0.25
CA THR A 68 0.06 4.42 -0.03
C THR A 68 -0.49 3.80 1.26
N ILE A 69 0.38 3.24 2.10
CA ILE A 69 -0.04 2.69 3.39
C ILE A 69 -0.68 3.77 4.26
N GLN A 70 -0.10 4.96 4.32
CA GLN A 70 -0.65 6.09 5.07
C GLN A 70 -2.03 6.49 4.53
N THR A 71 -2.16 6.58 3.22
CA THR A 71 -3.43 6.93 2.57
C THR A 71 -4.51 5.91 2.89
N VAL A 72 -4.16 4.62 2.83
CA VAL A 72 -5.09 3.52 3.16
C VAL A 72 -5.48 3.59 4.64
N SER A 73 -4.52 3.84 5.53
CA SER A 73 -4.80 3.98 6.97
C SER A 73 -5.80 5.10 7.24
N VAL A 74 -5.65 6.23 6.56
CA VAL A 74 -6.59 7.35 6.67
C VAL A 74 -7.98 6.93 6.16
N ALA A 75 -8.04 6.20 5.06
CA ALA A 75 -9.31 5.72 4.51
C ALA A 75 -10.02 4.75 5.47
N ILE A 76 -9.27 3.89 6.15
CA ILE A 76 -9.81 3.01 7.20
C ILE A 76 -10.38 3.86 8.33
N THR A 77 -9.64 4.85 8.80
CA THR A 77 -10.07 5.75 9.88
C THR A 77 -11.35 6.49 9.53
N LYS A 78 -11.52 6.85 8.26
CA LYS A 78 -12.71 7.55 7.78
C LYS A 78 -13.87 6.63 7.43
N GLY A 79 -13.71 5.32 7.63
CA GLY A 79 -14.76 4.34 7.32
C GLY A 79 -14.97 4.07 5.84
N LYS A 80 -14.02 4.43 4.99
CA LYS A 80 -14.10 4.20 3.54
C LYS A 80 -13.69 2.79 3.15
N ILE A 81 -12.99 2.10 4.02
CA ILE A 81 -12.60 0.69 3.88
C ILE A 81 -13.09 0.00 5.14
N SER A 82 -14.01 -0.91 5.01
CA SER A 82 -14.59 -1.59 6.18
C SER A 82 -15.02 -3.03 5.89
#